data_1e60f5c10ca9b8119061443cd839ccf6
#
_entry.id   1e60f5c10ca9b8119061443cd839ccf6
#
_cell.length_a   1.000
_cell.length_b   1.000
_cell.length_c   1.000
_cell.angle_alpha   90.00
_cell.angle_beta   90.00
_cell.angle_gamma   90.00
#
_symmetry.space_group_name_H-M   'P 1'
#
loop_
_entity.id
_entity.type
_entity.pdbx_description
1 polymer ?
#
loop_
_entity_poly.entity_id
_entity_poly.type
_entity_poly.pdbx_seq_one_letter_code
_entity_poly.pdbx_strand_id
1 'polypeptide(L)'
;MITAGKYEGQHPLHPKARQILLDAFDQGWADPTQISSQGRQAEALLVQARESIAKSLALQSSEIELWGEPELISPIAIWGAPGFGVSPFIYGASERSEIIGMRGKSKQSFEISVDINGAIDLELLTETLQPNSIVAIQSANIETGVIQNLKAIAKAVVAQNAHLHIDATASGARFVKPSYWSTLHFDARSWNGPAGVGVFALKSGARWSNPLPHTRPTRAPNSFSIPLALAAASALEHWIADESANSARLKSLIERVRNHVKQTISDVDIAGNAESTLPNIISLSFLNVSSEQLVAALEIEGFSVASGSACVASALEPSHVLKAMGLLTHGNMRINLNHDVQDGEITKLLALLPGIISKLREN
;
A
#
# COMPACT_ATOMS: atom_id res chain seq x y z
N MET A 1 2.76 -14.08 22.56
CA MET A 1 2.25 -14.22 21.18
C MET A 1 1.89 -12.80 20.77
N ILE A 2 2.45 -12.29 19.65
CA ILE A 2 2.11 -10.95 19.15
C ILE A 2 0.74 -11.06 18.48
N THR A 3 -0.24 -10.29 18.94
CA THR A 3 -1.55 -10.18 18.31
C THR A 3 -1.51 -9.02 17.30
N ALA A 4 -1.96 -9.26 16.08
CA ALA A 4 -2.07 -8.20 15.08
C ALA A 4 -3.11 -7.16 15.53
N GLY A 5 -2.79 -5.88 15.37
CA GLY A 5 -3.68 -4.78 15.72
C GLY A 5 -4.86 -4.66 14.75
N LYS A 6 -6.07 -4.58 15.26
CA LYS A 6 -7.30 -4.51 14.43
C LYS A 6 -7.48 -3.20 13.70
N TYR A 7 -6.83 -2.12 14.14
CA TYR A 7 -7.04 -0.76 13.67
C TYR A 7 -5.79 -0.10 13.08
N GLU A 8 -4.66 -0.84 13.03
CA GLU A 8 -3.36 -0.34 12.57
C GLU A 8 -3.07 -0.69 11.10
N GLY A 9 -3.84 -1.57 10.50
CA GLY A 9 -3.56 -2.15 9.19
C GLY A 9 -2.62 -3.36 9.22
N GLN A 10 -2.36 -3.91 10.40
CA GLN A 10 -1.63 -5.17 10.60
C GLN A 10 -2.64 -6.31 10.74
N HIS A 11 -3.13 -6.79 9.62
CA HIS A 11 -4.17 -7.81 9.62
C HIS A 11 -3.59 -9.21 9.83
N PRO A 12 -4.30 -10.09 10.58
CA PRO A 12 -3.89 -11.47 10.70
C PRO A 12 -3.96 -12.18 9.33
N LEU A 13 -3.10 -13.19 9.16
CA LEU A 13 -3.15 -14.03 7.97
C LEU A 13 -4.54 -14.68 7.83
N HIS A 14 -5.09 -14.66 6.62
CA HIS A 14 -6.37 -15.30 6.33
C HIS A 14 -6.38 -16.78 6.79
N PRO A 15 -7.42 -17.27 7.51
CA PRO A 15 -7.41 -18.61 8.10
C PRO A 15 -7.10 -19.74 7.12
N LYS A 16 -7.63 -19.67 5.89
CA LYS A 16 -7.34 -20.66 4.83
C LYS A 16 -5.89 -20.59 4.36
N ALA A 17 -5.35 -19.39 4.22
CA ALA A 17 -3.95 -19.21 3.87
C ALA A 17 -3.01 -19.71 4.97
N ARG A 18 -3.40 -19.52 6.24
CA ARG A 18 -2.64 -20.06 7.38
C ARG A 18 -2.57 -21.60 7.33
N GLN A 19 -3.67 -22.27 7.02
CA GLN A 19 -3.67 -23.73 6.90
C GLN A 19 -2.74 -24.20 5.77
N ILE A 20 -2.85 -23.59 4.60
CA ILE A 20 -1.98 -23.92 3.44
C ILE A 20 -0.50 -23.65 3.77
N LEU A 21 -0.20 -22.58 4.49
CA LEU A 21 1.16 -22.26 4.91
C LEU A 21 1.76 -23.37 5.78
N LEU A 22 1.02 -23.84 6.77
CA LEU A 22 1.44 -24.89 7.68
C LEU A 22 1.61 -26.23 6.96
N ASP A 23 0.63 -26.62 6.15
CA ASP A 23 0.67 -27.86 5.36
C ASP A 23 1.88 -27.87 4.39
N ALA A 24 2.19 -26.70 3.79
CA ALA A 24 3.33 -26.59 2.89
C ALA A 24 4.69 -26.65 3.63
N PHE A 25 4.78 -26.13 4.85
CA PHE A 25 5.98 -26.28 5.67
C PHE A 25 6.18 -27.74 6.12
N ASP A 26 5.10 -28.48 6.45
CA ASP A 26 5.18 -29.87 6.85
C ASP A 26 5.65 -30.81 5.71
N GLN A 27 5.42 -30.42 4.44
CA GLN A 27 5.92 -31.14 3.28
C GLN A 27 7.41 -30.95 2.99
N GLY A 28 8.06 -30.00 3.68
CA GLY A 28 9.47 -29.67 3.48
C GLY A 28 9.72 -28.75 2.30
N TRP A 29 10.99 -28.47 2.07
CA TRP A 29 11.45 -27.55 1.00
C TRP A 29 12.16 -28.32 -0.12
N ALA A 30 11.91 -27.90 -1.36
CA ALA A 30 12.67 -28.32 -2.52
C ALA A 30 12.97 -27.09 -3.39
N ASP A 31 14.21 -27.06 -3.94
CA ASP A 31 14.63 -25.98 -4.83
C ASP A 31 13.94 -26.13 -6.20
N PRO A 32 13.10 -25.19 -6.63
CA PRO A 32 12.41 -25.24 -7.92
C PRO A 32 13.36 -25.16 -9.13
N THR A 33 14.61 -24.78 -8.95
CA THR A 33 15.60 -24.70 -10.03
C THR A 33 16.32 -26.03 -10.28
N GLN A 34 16.14 -27.03 -9.43
CA GLN A 34 16.81 -28.33 -9.54
C GLN A 34 16.10 -29.27 -10.53
N ILE A 35 16.90 -29.99 -11.33
CA ILE A 35 16.39 -31.02 -12.28
C ILE A 35 16.13 -32.33 -11.53
N SER A 36 15.23 -32.30 -10.55
CA SER A 36 14.78 -33.47 -9.79
C SER A 36 13.26 -33.57 -9.82
N SER A 37 12.69 -34.69 -9.38
CA SER A 37 11.22 -34.82 -9.26
C SER A 37 10.64 -33.82 -8.27
N GLN A 38 11.33 -33.62 -7.15
CA GLN A 38 10.96 -32.66 -6.12
C GLN A 38 11.08 -31.22 -6.61
N GLY A 39 12.18 -30.90 -7.34
CA GLY A 39 12.36 -29.56 -7.94
C GLY A 39 11.25 -29.22 -8.94
N ARG A 40 10.89 -30.16 -9.84
CA ARG A 40 9.76 -29.96 -10.77
C ARG A 40 8.42 -29.80 -10.07
N GLN A 41 8.18 -30.53 -8.99
CA GLN A 41 6.96 -30.35 -8.19
C GLN A 41 6.94 -28.97 -7.50
N ALA A 42 8.06 -28.54 -6.95
CA ALA A 42 8.23 -27.22 -6.34
C ALA A 42 7.99 -26.10 -7.35
N GLU A 43 8.56 -26.21 -8.57
CA GLU A 43 8.32 -25.27 -9.67
C GLU A 43 6.84 -25.22 -10.06
N ALA A 44 6.18 -26.38 -10.20
CA ALA A 44 4.75 -26.44 -10.53
C ALA A 44 3.89 -25.71 -9.49
N LEU A 45 4.16 -25.88 -8.21
CA LEU A 45 3.46 -25.18 -7.13
C LEU A 45 3.70 -23.66 -7.17
N LEU A 46 4.91 -23.24 -7.44
CA LEU A 46 5.24 -21.81 -7.57
C LEU A 46 4.56 -21.18 -8.80
N VAL A 47 4.54 -21.88 -9.93
CA VAL A 47 3.81 -21.47 -11.14
C VAL A 47 2.31 -21.36 -10.84
N GLN A 48 1.70 -22.35 -10.19
CA GLN A 48 0.30 -22.32 -9.79
C GLN A 48 -0.03 -21.11 -8.89
N ALA A 49 0.80 -20.84 -7.88
CA ALA A 49 0.61 -19.68 -7.01
C ALA A 49 0.67 -18.37 -7.80
N ARG A 50 1.64 -18.24 -8.72
CA ARG A 50 1.78 -17.06 -9.59
C ARG A 50 0.60 -16.89 -10.53
N GLU A 51 0.12 -17.96 -11.15
CA GLU A 51 -1.07 -17.94 -12.02
C GLU A 51 -2.33 -17.51 -11.27
N SER A 52 -2.55 -18.05 -10.06
CA SER A 52 -3.66 -17.66 -9.20
C SER A 52 -3.62 -16.19 -8.81
N ILE A 53 -2.45 -15.69 -8.38
CA ILE A 53 -2.26 -14.26 -8.03
C ILE A 53 -2.50 -13.39 -9.28
N ALA A 54 -1.92 -13.73 -10.41
CA ALA A 54 -2.09 -12.97 -11.65
C ALA A 54 -3.56 -12.87 -12.06
N LYS A 55 -4.27 -14.00 -12.09
CA LYS A 55 -5.70 -14.07 -12.38
C LYS A 55 -6.50 -13.17 -11.44
N SER A 56 -6.23 -13.25 -10.15
CA SER A 56 -6.91 -12.48 -9.11
C SER A 56 -6.69 -10.97 -9.21
N LEU A 57 -5.51 -10.55 -9.68
CA LEU A 57 -5.17 -9.14 -9.93
C LEU A 57 -5.50 -8.68 -11.36
N ALA A 58 -6.19 -9.49 -12.16
CA ALA A 58 -6.49 -9.24 -13.57
C ALA A 58 -5.23 -8.93 -14.42
N LEU A 59 -4.13 -9.64 -14.13
CA LEU A 59 -2.85 -9.60 -14.84
C LEU A 59 -2.60 -10.93 -15.54
N GLN A 60 -1.60 -10.98 -16.42
CA GLN A 60 -1.12 -12.24 -17.01
C GLN A 60 -0.01 -12.83 -16.10
N SER A 61 0.08 -14.15 -16.00
CA SER A 61 1.11 -14.80 -15.20
C SER A 61 2.54 -14.49 -15.67
N SER A 62 2.70 -14.23 -16.97
CA SER A 62 3.98 -13.79 -17.56
C SER A 62 4.38 -12.36 -17.22
N GLU A 63 3.45 -11.56 -16.68
CA GLU A 63 3.71 -10.18 -16.28
C GLU A 63 4.17 -10.06 -14.84
N ILE A 64 3.97 -11.07 -13.97
CA ILE A 64 4.26 -10.97 -12.54
C ILE A 64 5.42 -11.83 -12.09
N GLU A 65 6.12 -11.33 -11.08
CA GLU A 65 7.14 -12.04 -10.31
C GLU A 65 6.92 -11.84 -8.81
N LEU A 66 7.24 -12.86 -8.01
CA LEU A 66 7.16 -12.80 -6.57
C LEU A 66 8.50 -12.38 -5.97
N TRP A 67 8.46 -11.48 -5.00
CA TRP A 67 9.62 -10.94 -4.30
C TRP A 67 9.50 -11.15 -2.79
N GLY A 68 10.60 -11.55 -2.13
CA GLY A 68 10.66 -11.77 -0.69
C GLY A 68 10.72 -10.47 0.14
N GLU A 69 11.08 -9.36 -0.49
CA GLU A 69 11.23 -8.04 0.14
C GLU A 69 10.35 -7.01 -0.57
N PRO A 70 9.06 -6.89 -0.18
CA PRO A 70 8.13 -5.97 -0.84
C PRO A 70 8.63 -4.52 -0.90
N GLU A 71 9.29 -4.02 0.15
CA GLU A 71 9.76 -2.64 0.21
C GLU A 71 10.80 -2.28 -0.86
N LEU A 72 11.49 -3.29 -1.42
CA LEU A 72 12.46 -3.07 -2.49
C LEU A 72 11.84 -3.00 -3.89
N ILE A 73 10.59 -3.41 -4.06
CA ILE A 73 9.98 -3.55 -5.40
C ILE A 73 9.86 -2.19 -6.09
N SER A 74 9.27 -1.16 -5.44
CA SER A 74 9.15 0.17 -6.05
C SER A 74 10.51 0.79 -6.37
N PRO A 75 11.51 0.82 -5.47
CA PRO A 75 12.85 1.27 -5.81
C PRO A 75 13.47 0.54 -7.01
N ILE A 76 13.35 -0.77 -7.07
CA ILE A 76 13.90 -1.59 -8.16
C ILE A 76 13.12 -1.38 -9.47
N ALA A 77 11.80 -1.25 -9.39
CA ALA A 77 10.95 -0.94 -10.55
C ALA A 77 11.34 0.39 -11.20
N ILE A 78 11.58 1.41 -10.38
CA ILE A 78 12.02 2.74 -10.81
C ILE A 78 13.46 2.69 -11.33
N TRP A 79 14.37 2.05 -10.61
CA TRP A 79 15.79 1.97 -10.99
C TRP A 79 16.00 1.22 -12.30
N GLY A 80 15.22 0.17 -12.55
CA GLY A 80 15.28 -0.59 -13.80
C GLY A 80 14.55 0.06 -14.99
N ALA A 81 13.86 1.18 -14.79
CA ALA A 81 13.18 1.91 -15.85
C ALA A 81 14.19 2.51 -16.86
N PRO A 82 13.86 2.57 -18.17
CA PRO A 82 14.78 3.03 -19.18
C PRO A 82 15.24 4.48 -18.93
N GLY A 83 16.54 4.66 -18.83
CA GLY A 83 17.15 5.99 -18.64
C GLY A 83 17.06 6.54 -17.23
N PHE A 84 16.67 5.76 -16.23
CA PHE A 84 16.70 6.23 -14.85
C PHE A 84 18.10 6.76 -14.46
N GLY A 85 18.12 7.87 -13.74
CA GLY A 85 19.34 8.63 -13.42
C GLY A 85 19.68 9.72 -14.43
N VAL A 86 19.17 9.66 -15.66
CA VAL A 86 19.37 10.66 -16.73
C VAL A 86 18.04 11.30 -17.15
N SER A 87 17.02 10.48 -17.36
CA SER A 87 15.65 10.92 -17.67
C SER A 87 15.00 11.62 -16.47
N PRO A 88 14.07 12.57 -16.68
CA PRO A 88 13.32 13.18 -15.60
C PRO A 88 12.59 12.11 -14.75
N PHE A 89 12.80 12.18 -13.44
CA PHE A 89 12.08 11.37 -12.46
C PHE A 89 11.01 12.23 -11.80
N ILE A 90 9.75 11.84 -11.91
CA ILE A 90 8.58 12.58 -11.44
C ILE A 90 7.83 11.74 -10.42
N TYR A 91 7.51 12.31 -9.27
CA TYR A 91 6.82 11.62 -8.18
C TYR A 91 5.87 12.57 -7.44
N GLY A 92 4.83 12.03 -6.80
CA GLY A 92 3.89 12.82 -6.00
C GLY A 92 4.48 13.20 -4.63
N ALA A 93 4.13 14.37 -4.11
CA ALA A 93 4.59 14.87 -2.81
C ALA A 93 4.13 14.00 -1.62
N SER A 94 3.09 13.19 -1.80
CA SER A 94 2.56 12.26 -0.80
C SER A 94 3.02 10.81 -1.00
N GLU A 95 4.03 10.55 -1.84
CA GLU A 95 4.55 9.21 -2.08
C GLU A 95 5.23 8.62 -0.84
N ARG A 96 5.40 7.29 -0.85
CA ARG A 96 6.16 6.58 0.19
C ARG A 96 7.63 7.02 0.21
N SER A 97 8.24 6.98 1.39
CA SER A 97 9.63 7.41 1.61
C SER A 97 10.62 6.70 0.69
N GLU A 98 10.39 5.42 0.35
CA GLU A 98 11.24 4.64 -0.55
C GLU A 98 11.22 5.20 -1.98
N ILE A 99 10.07 5.70 -2.43
CA ILE A 99 9.92 6.33 -3.76
C ILE A 99 10.56 7.72 -3.73
N ILE A 100 10.25 8.54 -2.72
CA ILE A 100 10.84 9.87 -2.54
C ILE A 100 12.37 9.77 -2.45
N GLY A 101 12.90 8.76 -1.76
CA GLY A 101 14.33 8.50 -1.63
C GLY A 101 15.04 8.27 -2.98
N MET A 102 14.31 7.83 -4.01
CA MET A 102 14.88 7.66 -5.36
C MET A 102 15.29 8.98 -6.03
N ARG A 103 14.77 10.13 -5.57
CA ARG A 103 15.19 11.48 -6.06
C ARG A 103 16.69 11.68 -5.99
N GLY A 104 17.37 11.19 -4.95
CA GLY A 104 18.81 11.30 -4.79
C GLY A 104 19.63 10.45 -5.76
N LYS A 105 19.00 9.59 -6.55
CA LYS A 105 19.63 8.72 -7.56
C LYS A 105 19.40 9.21 -8.99
N SER A 106 18.60 10.28 -9.20
CA SER A 106 18.36 10.88 -10.50
C SER A 106 18.96 12.28 -10.57
N LYS A 107 19.47 12.65 -11.76
CA LYS A 107 20.01 14.02 -12.01
C LYS A 107 18.92 15.09 -12.07
N GLN A 108 17.70 14.69 -12.44
CA GLN A 108 16.54 15.57 -12.54
C GLN A 108 15.35 14.89 -11.86
N SER A 109 14.90 15.47 -10.76
CA SER A 109 13.74 14.96 -10.01
C SER A 109 12.74 16.08 -9.78
N PHE A 110 11.46 15.79 -10.02
CA PHE A 110 10.37 16.75 -9.91
C PHE A 110 9.30 16.18 -8.99
N GLU A 111 8.97 16.94 -7.97
CA GLU A 111 7.89 16.63 -7.04
C GLU A 111 6.61 17.31 -7.53
N ILE A 112 5.53 16.54 -7.63
CA ILE A 112 4.21 17.05 -7.99
C ILE A 112 3.39 17.21 -6.73
N SER A 113 2.88 18.42 -6.52
CA SER A 113 2.03 18.77 -5.38
C SER A 113 0.73 17.94 -5.36
N VAL A 114 0.11 17.92 -4.19
CA VAL A 114 -1.25 17.39 -3.99
C VAL A 114 -2.14 18.50 -3.45
N ASP A 115 -3.44 18.40 -3.70
CA ASP A 115 -4.43 19.30 -3.11
C ASP A 115 -4.74 18.92 -1.64
N ILE A 116 -5.59 19.71 -0.99
CA ILE A 116 -6.03 19.47 0.39
C ILE A 116 -6.77 18.11 0.57
N ASN A 117 -7.30 17.54 -0.49
CA ASN A 117 -7.89 16.20 -0.49
C ASN A 117 -6.88 15.11 -0.79
N GLY A 118 -5.60 15.44 -1.03
CA GLY A 118 -4.52 14.52 -1.33
C GLY A 118 -4.47 14.03 -2.78
N ALA A 119 -5.27 14.61 -3.66
CA ALA A 119 -5.22 14.31 -5.09
C ALA A 119 -4.03 15.02 -5.74
N ILE A 120 -3.31 14.29 -6.62
CA ILE A 120 -2.18 14.85 -7.35
C ILE A 120 -2.62 15.97 -8.29
N ASP A 121 -1.81 17.02 -8.39
CA ASP A 121 -2.00 18.10 -9.34
C ASP A 121 -1.72 17.64 -10.76
N LEU A 122 -2.81 17.36 -11.52
CA LEU A 122 -2.73 16.85 -12.89
C LEU A 122 -2.24 17.92 -13.88
N GLU A 123 -2.46 19.18 -13.63
CA GLU A 123 -1.98 20.28 -14.48
C GLU A 123 -0.46 20.37 -14.35
N LEU A 124 0.06 20.49 -13.12
CA LEU A 124 1.50 20.51 -12.85
C LEU A 124 2.18 19.21 -13.37
N LEU A 125 1.56 18.03 -13.18
CA LEU A 125 2.09 16.79 -13.74
C LEU A 125 2.21 16.87 -15.26
N THR A 126 1.17 17.35 -15.94
CA THR A 126 1.14 17.43 -17.41
C THR A 126 2.18 18.42 -17.94
N GLU A 127 2.36 19.56 -17.28
CA GLU A 127 3.38 20.55 -17.63
C GLU A 127 4.82 20.06 -17.38
N THR A 128 5.01 19.26 -16.34
CA THR A 128 6.33 18.72 -15.96
C THR A 128 6.75 17.54 -16.84
N LEU A 129 5.80 16.81 -17.41
CA LEU A 129 6.07 15.62 -18.22
C LEU A 129 6.90 15.95 -19.46
N GLN A 130 7.92 15.18 -19.69
CA GLN A 130 8.79 15.21 -20.89
C GLN A 130 8.84 13.83 -21.52
N PRO A 131 9.20 13.72 -22.80
CA PRO A 131 9.40 12.43 -23.45
C PRO A 131 10.37 11.54 -22.66
N ASN A 132 9.98 10.28 -22.48
CA ASN A 132 10.72 9.28 -21.69
C ASN A 132 10.92 9.61 -20.21
N SER A 133 10.13 10.51 -19.62
CA SER A 133 10.08 10.68 -18.15
C SER A 133 9.76 9.35 -17.45
N ILE A 134 10.20 9.24 -16.20
CA ILE A 134 9.86 8.11 -15.33
C ILE A 134 8.95 8.68 -14.23
N VAL A 135 7.72 8.22 -14.21
CA VAL A 135 6.69 8.68 -13.27
C VAL A 135 6.41 7.59 -12.26
N ALA A 136 6.46 7.91 -10.98
CA ALA A 136 6.12 6.99 -9.89
C ALA A 136 4.96 7.58 -9.07
N ILE A 137 3.83 6.87 -9.04
CA ILE A 137 2.61 7.30 -8.36
C ILE A 137 2.00 6.14 -7.58
N GLN A 138 1.63 6.37 -6.33
CA GLN A 138 0.82 5.43 -5.56
C GLN A 138 -0.63 5.39 -6.07
N SER A 139 -1.25 4.24 -6.06
CA SER A 139 -2.67 4.11 -6.41
C SER A 139 -3.60 4.65 -5.33
N ALA A 140 -3.18 4.45 -4.08
CA ALA A 140 -3.80 5.02 -2.90
C ALA A 140 -2.74 5.28 -1.83
N ASN A 141 -2.96 6.30 -1.00
CA ASN A 141 -2.05 6.62 0.08
C ASN A 141 -2.33 5.76 1.31
N ILE A 142 -1.30 5.13 1.87
CA ILE A 142 -1.44 4.21 3.02
C ILE A 142 -1.78 4.95 4.33
N GLU A 143 -1.46 6.24 4.44
CA GLU A 143 -1.72 7.03 5.64
C GLU A 143 -3.13 7.62 5.63
N THR A 144 -3.58 8.14 4.49
CA THR A 144 -4.85 8.87 4.37
C THR A 144 -5.96 8.07 3.69
N GLY A 145 -5.61 7.00 2.99
CA GLY A 145 -6.53 6.22 2.17
C GLY A 145 -6.87 6.88 0.82
N VAL A 146 -6.38 8.08 0.52
CA VAL A 146 -6.74 8.82 -0.70
C VAL A 146 -6.35 8.07 -1.95
N ILE A 147 -7.31 7.84 -2.85
CA ILE A 147 -7.15 7.14 -4.12
C ILE A 147 -6.84 8.15 -5.22
N GLN A 148 -5.81 7.88 -6.02
CA GLN A 148 -5.42 8.75 -7.13
C GLN A 148 -6.22 8.48 -8.41
N ASN A 149 -6.42 9.52 -9.23
CA ASN A 149 -7.06 9.40 -10.53
C ASN A 149 -6.10 8.79 -11.57
N LEU A 150 -5.83 7.49 -11.43
CA LEU A 150 -4.89 6.77 -12.29
C LEU A 150 -5.28 6.79 -13.77
N LYS A 151 -6.57 6.94 -14.09
CA LYS A 151 -7.03 7.05 -15.48
C LYS A 151 -6.52 8.32 -16.15
N ALA A 152 -6.62 9.45 -15.45
CA ALA A 152 -6.13 10.74 -15.95
C ALA A 152 -4.60 10.77 -16.01
N ILE A 153 -3.94 10.30 -14.95
CA ILE A 153 -2.47 10.19 -14.86
C ILE A 153 -1.93 9.33 -16.01
N ALA A 154 -2.46 8.13 -16.23
CA ALA A 154 -2.04 7.23 -17.27
C ALA A 154 -2.21 7.85 -18.67
N LYS A 155 -3.30 8.61 -18.88
CA LYS A 155 -3.54 9.33 -20.15
C LYS A 155 -2.47 10.40 -20.40
N ALA A 156 -2.06 11.15 -19.39
CA ALA A 156 -1.01 12.16 -19.52
C ALA A 156 0.35 11.50 -19.79
N VAL A 157 0.68 10.45 -19.03
CA VAL A 157 1.99 9.75 -19.11
C VAL A 157 2.19 9.06 -20.45
N VAL A 158 1.17 8.37 -20.98
CA VAL A 158 1.28 7.68 -22.29
C VAL A 158 1.46 8.66 -23.45
N ALA A 159 0.91 9.86 -23.35
CA ALA A 159 1.06 10.89 -24.39
C ALA A 159 2.52 11.35 -24.60
N GLN A 160 3.38 11.18 -23.58
CA GLN A 160 4.79 11.49 -23.60
C GLN A 160 5.70 10.25 -23.76
N ASN A 161 5.12 9.08 -24.05
CA ASN A 161 5.86 7.80 -24.09
C ASN A 161 6.72 7.60 -22.82
N ALA A 162 6.22 8.07 -21.68
CA ALA A 162 6.90 8.01 -20.40
C ALA A 162 6.65 6.68 -19.70
N HIS A 163 7.56 6.26 -18.81
CA HIS A 163 7.42 5.07 -17.99
C HIS A 163 6.52 5.38 -16.78
N LEU A 164 5.51 4.57 -16.53
CA LEU A 164 4.61 4.71 -15.37
C LEU A 164 4.78 3.53 -14.41
N HIS A 165 5.37 3.81 -13.25
CA HIS A 165 5.35 2.92 -12.09
C HIS A 165 4.16 3.28 -11.20
N ILE A 166 3.38 2.27 -10.78
CA ILE A 166 2.27 2.46 -9.84
C ILE A 166 2.51 1.59 -8.60
N ASP A 167 2.59 2.24 -7.44
CA ASP A 167 2.57 1.56 -6.15
C ASP A 167 1.12 1.27 -5.74
N ALA A 168 0.74 -0.01 -5.76
CA ALA A 168 -0.58 -0.49 -5.39
C ALA A 168 -0.58 -1.17 -4.00
N THR A 169 0.43 -0.96 -3.17
CA THR A 169 0.56 -1.63 -1.87
C THR A 169 -0.56 -1.28 -0.89
N ALA A 170 -1.07 -0.04 -0.90
CA ALA A 170 -2.17 0.37 -0.04
C ALA A 170 -3.55 -0.08 -0.56
N SER A 171 -3.77 -0.02 -1.88
CA SER A 171 -5.03 -0.46 -2.49
C SER A 171 -5.14 -1.99 -2.57
N GLY A 172 -4.02 -2.68 -2.74
CA GLY A 172 -3.98 -4.13 -2.87
C GLY A 172 -4.89 -4.62 -3.99
N ALA A 173 -5.72 -5.61 -3.68
CA ALA A 173 -6.68 -6.16 -4.64
C ALA A 173 -7.87 -5.23 -4.95
N ARG A 174 -8.03 -4.11 -4.24
CA ARG A 174 -8.96 -3.02 -4.62
C ARG A 174 -8.44 -2.16 -5.77
N PHE A 175 -7.22 -2.42 -6.22
CA PHE A 175 -6.58 -1.67 -7.29
C PHE A 175 -7.38 -1.77 -8.60
N VAL A 176 -7.70 -0.60 -9.17
CA VAL A 176 -8.33 -0.51 -10.49
C VAL A 176 -7.24 -0.18 -11.51
N LYS A 177 -6.90 -1.16 -12.34
CA LYS A 177 -5.84 -1.05 -13.33
C LYS A 177 -6.17 -0.03 -14.41
N PRO A 178 -5.34 1.00 -14.64
CA PRO A 178 -5.54 1.94 -15.74
C PRO A 178 -5.19 1.28 -17.09
N SER A 179 -5.57 1.93 -18.19
CA SER A 179 -5.29 1.44 -19.53
C SER A 179 -3.79 1.41 -19.90
N TYR A 180 -3.00 2.28 -19.27
CA TYR A 180 -1.56 2.34 -19.43
C TYR A 180 -0.84 2.28 -18.08
N TRP A 181 0.20 1.47 -18.03
CA TRP A 181 1.16 1.33 -16.92
C TRP A 181 2.39 0.60 -17.46
N SER A 182 3.52 0.71 -16.81
CA SER A 182 4.76 0.00 -17.16
C SER A 182 5.11 -1.05 -16.12
N THR A 183 5.09 -0.65 -14.83
CA THR A 183 5.37 -1.53 -13.69
C THR A 183 4.36 -1.29 -12.56
N LEU A 184 3.99 -2.37 -11.84
CA LEU A 184 3.15 -2.31 -10.65
C LEU A 184 3.84 -2.99 -9.47
N HIS A 185 3.50 -2.53 -8.28
CA HIS A 185 3.92 -3.13 -7.03
C HIS A 185 2.71 -3.42 -6.14
N PHE A 186 2.64 -4.66 -5.61
CA PHE A 186 1.65 -5.06 -4.61
C PHE A 186 2.34 -5.73 -3.42
N ASP A 187 1.71 -5.63 -2.25
CA ASP A 187 2.13 -6.32 -1.01
C ASP A 187 1.00 -7.24 -0.55
N ALA A 188 1.33 -8.50 -0.28
CA ALA A 188 0.33 -9.50 0.12
C ALA A 188 -0.36 -9.16 1.45
N ARG A 189 0.25 -8.35 2.31
CA ARG A 189 -0.38 -7.86 3.54
C ARG A 189 -1.69 -7.12 3.29
N SER A 190 -1.83 -6.46 2.14
CA SER A 190 -3.03 -5.69 1.79
C SER A 190 -4.28 -6.54 1.52
N TRP A 191 -4.13 -7.86 1.38
CA TRP A 191 -5.22 -8.83 1.26
C TRP A 191 -5.13 -9.97 2.29
N ASN A 192 -4.63 -9.67 3.49
CA ASN A 192 -4.47 -10.64 4.58
C ASN A 192 -3.57 -11.84 4.22
N GLY A 193 -2.64 -11.64 3.30
CA GLY A 193 -1.56 -12.56 2.95
C GLY A 193 -0.37 -12.44 3.92
N PRO A 194 0.63 -13.33 3.78
CA PRO A 194 1.80 -13.33 4.63
C PRO A 194 2.70 -12.13 4.36
N ALA A 195 3.33 -11.60 5.41
CA ALA A 195 4.44 -10.66 5.28
C ALA A 195 5.60 -11.32 4.49
N GLY A 196 6.41 -10.51 3.81
CA GLY A 196 7.52 -10.99 3.00
C GLY A 196 7.09 -11.56 1.64
N VAL A 197 5.91 -11.20 1.14
CA VAL A 197 5.48 -11.50 -0.22
C VAL A 197 5.04 -10.23 -0.92
N GLY A 198 5.85 -9.79 -1.87
CA GLY A 198 5.49 -8.73 -2.80
C GLY A 198 5.26 -9.27 -4.21
N VAL A 199 4.47 -8.56 -4.99
CA VAL A 199 4.26 -8.82 -6.42
C VAL A 199 4.81 -7.66 -7.22
N PHE A 200 5.83 -7.92 -8.00
CA PHE A 200 6.30 -7.03 -9.05
C PHE A 200 5.62 -7.40 -10.36
N ALA A 201 4.94 -6.45 -11.00
CA ALA A 201 4.40 -6.67 -12.32
C ALA A 201 5.09 -5.77 -13.36
N LEU A 202 5.46 -6.37 -14.49
CA LEU A 202 6.00 -5.71 -15.67
C LEU A 202 5.08 -5.96 -16.85
N LYS A 203 4.48 -4.90 -17.38
CA LYS A 203 3.56 -5.00 -18.51
C LYS A 203 4.25 -5.61 -19.73
N SER A 204 3.56 -6.50 -20.41
CA SER A 204 4.05 -7.06 -21.67
C SER A 204 4.41 -5.95 -22.66
N GLY A 205 5.62 -5.99 -23.21
CA GLY A 205 6.17 -4.98 -24.09
C GLY A 205 6.74 -3.72 -23.42
N ALA A 206 6.60 -3.54 -22.12
CA ALA A 206 7.27 -2.46 -21.40
C ALA A 206 8.78 -2.73 -21.31
N ARG A 207 9.57 -1.68 -21.53
CA ARG A 207 11.04 -1.76 -21.40
C ARG A 207 11.41 -1.61 -19.93
N TRP A 208 12.13 -2.58 -19.42
CA TRP A 208 12.68 -2.58 -18.06
C TRP A 208 13.84 -3.57 -17.99
N SER A 209 14.86 -3.28 -17.19
CA SER A 209 15.97 -4.20 -16.94
C SER A 209 16.25 -4.27 -15.45
N ASN A 210 16.51 -5.48 -14.94
CA ASN A 210 16.84 -5.67 -13.52
C ASN A 210 18.13 -4.90 -13.20
N PRO A 211 18.13 -3.93 -12.29
CA PRO A 211 19.31 -3.16 -11.91
C PRO A 211 20.27 -3.92 -10.98
N LEU A 212 19.80 -5.03 -10.39
CA LEU A 212 20.63 -5.86 -9.51
C LEU A 212 21.59 -6.73 -10.34
N PRO A 213 22.78 -7.08 -9.79
CA PRO A 213 23.70 -8.00 -10.46
C PRO A 213 23.03 -9.35 -10.77
N HIS A 214 23.17 -9.80 -12.01
CA HIS A 214 22.61 -11.08 -12.47
C HIS A 214 23.46 -11.65 -13.61
N THR A 215 23.51 -12.97 -13.72
CA THR A 215 24.24 -13.69 -14.78
C THR A 215 23.35 -14.04 -15.97
N ARG A 216 22.02 -14.00 -15.79
CA ARG A 216 21.01 -14.25 -16.84
C ARG A 216 19.90 -13.21 -16.68
N PRO A 217 19.27 -12.78 -17.78
CA PRO A 217 18.13 -11.88 -17.69
C PRO A 217 17.06 -12.44 -16.75
N THR A 218 16.75 -11.71 -15.69
CA THR A 218 15.73 -12.08 -14.69
C THR A 218 15.02 -10.86 -14.20
N ARG A 219 13.77 -11.02 -13.77
CA ARG A 219 12.96 -9.94 -13.18
C ARG A 219 12.91 -10.01 -11.65
N ALA A 220 13.29 -11.15 -11.08
CA ALA A 220 13.30 -11.39 -9.65
C ALA A 220 14.46 -12.33 -9.28
N PRO A 221 14.85 -12.41 -8.00
CA PRO A 221 15.71 -13.47 -7.50
C PRO A 221 15.12 -14.86 -7.79
N ASN A 222 16.00 -15.83 -8.10
CA ASN A 222 15.59 -17.16 -8.56
C ASN A 222 14.96 -18.06 -7.48
N SER A 223 15.08 -17.71 -6.21
CA SER A 223 14.53 -18.51 -5.12
C SER A 223 13.45 -17.73 -4.40
N PHE A 224 12.28 -18.36 -4.24
CA PHE A 224 11.18 -17.82 -3.46
C PHE A 224 10.59 -18.91 -2.55
N SER A 225 10.08 -18.51 -1.38
CA SER A 225 9.43 -19.42 -0.45
C SER A 225 8.10 -19.91 -1.00
N ILE A 226 8.04 -21.18 -1.41
CA ILE A 226 6.81 -21.80 -1.93
C ILE A 226 5.67 -21.77 -0.92
N PRO A 227 5.87 -22.08 0.37
CA PRO A 227 4.83 -21.93 1.39
C PRO A 227 4.23 -20.52 1.45
N LEU A 228 5.07 -19.48 1.38
CA LEU A 228 4.59 -18.09 1.38
C LEU A 228 3.85 -17.75 0.09
N ALA A 229 4.31 -18.22 -1.08
CA ALA A 229 3.63 -18.00 -2.36
C ALA A 229 2.22 -18.61 -2.37
N LEU A 230 2.09 -19.86 -1.94
CA LEU A 230 0.81 -20.56 -1.86
C LEU A 230 -0.15 -19.89 -0.87
N ALA A 231 0.36 -19.46 0.29
CA ALA A 231 -0.43 -18.75 1.29
C ALA A 231 -0.91 -17.38 0.76
N ALA A 232 -0.05 -16.64 0.07
CA ALA A 232 -0.41 -15.35 -0.52
C ALA A 232 -1.49 -15.50 -1.60
N ALA A 233 -1.37 -16.52 -2.46
CA ALA A 233 -2.36 -16.84 -3.48
C ALA A 233 -3.71 -17.19 -2.88
N SER A 234 -3.72 -18.08 -1.89
CA SER A 234 -4.94 -18.48 -1.20
C SER A 234 -5.61 -17.33 -0.44
N ALA A 235 -4.82 -16.49 0.24
CA ALA A 235 -5.35 -15.31 0.91
C ALA A 235 -6.07 -14.39 -0.08
N LEU A 236 -5.45 -14.13 -1.24
CA LEU A 236 -5.99 -13.25 -2.27
C LEU A 236 -7.29 -13.78 -2.87
N GLU A 237 -7.36 -15.08 -3.19
CA GLU A 237 -8.58 -15.69 -3.72
C GLU A 237 -9.78 -15.55 -2.76
N HIS A 238 -9.57 -15.82 -1.48
CA HIS A 238 -10.63 -15.70 -0.48
C HIS A 238 -10.98 -14.24 -0.18
N TRP A 239 -9.96 -13.37 -0.17
CA TRP A 239 -10.17 -11.94 0.04
C TRP A 239 -11.07 -11.32 -1.06
N ILE A 240 -10.84 -11.67 -2.34
CA ILE A 240 -11.65 -11.19 -3.46
C ILE A 240 -13.09 -11.71 -3.40
N ALA A 241 -13.29 -12.94 -2.95
CA ALA A 241 -14.63 -13.52 -2.84
C ALA A 241 -15.56 -12.72 -1.91
N ASP A 242 -14.99 -12.11 -0.85
CA ASP A 242 -15.75 -11.37 0.17
C ASP A 242 -15.63 -9.84 0.02
N GLU A 243 -14.84 -9.36 -0.94
CA GLU A 243 -14.43 -7.95 -1.04
C GLU A 243 -15.61 -6.98 -1.11
N SER A 244 -16.57 -7.22 -2.00
CA SER A 244 -17.68 -6.28 -2.23
C SER A 244 -18.51 -6.05 -0.96
N ALA A 245 -18.84 -7.12 -0.23
CA ALA A 245 -19.58 -7.02 1.02
C ALA A 245 -18.75 -6.36 2.12
N ASN A 246 -17.48 -6.73 2.25
CA ASN A 246 -16.57 -6.16 3.22
C ASN A 246 -16.32 -4.67 2.97
N SER A 247 -16.05 -4.28 1.73
CA SER A 247 -15.84 -2.86 1.38
C SER A 247 -17.07 -1.99 1.68
N ALA A 248 -18.27 -2.44 1.33
CA ALA A 248 -19.50 -1.71 1.63
C ALA A 248 -19.70 -1.51 3.15
N ARG A 249 -19.49 -2.57 3.94
CA ARG A 249 -19.58 -2.52 5.39
C ARG A 249 -18.51 -1.60 6.02
N LEU A 250 -17.25 -1.77 5.63
CA LEU A 250 -16.15 -0.96 6.13
C LEU A 250 -16.33 0.52 5.79
N LYS A 251 -16.79 0.83 4.56
CA LYS A 251 -17.12 2.20 4.16
C LYS A 251 -18.16 2.81 5.08
N SER A 252 -19.23 2.08 5.38
CA SER A 252 -20.27 2.54 6.31
C SER A 252 -19.71 2.81 7.72
N LEU A 253 -18.81 1.98 8.23
CA LEU A 253 -18.15 2.20 9.52
C LEU A 253 -17.25 3.44 9.50
N ILE A 254 -16.46 3.63 8.46
CA ILE A 254 -15.59 4.80 8.29
C ILE A 254 -16.42 6.09 8.14
N GLU A 255 -17.51 6.05 7.39
CA GLU A 255 -18.42 7.20 7.28
C GLU A 255 -19.05 7.55 8.64
N ARG A 256 -19.40 6.55 9.44
CA ARG A 256 -19.90 6.76 10.79
C ARG A 256 -18.85 7.43 11.69
N VAL A 257 -17.58 7.00 11.61
CA VAL A 257 -16.46 7.66 12.30
C VAL A 257 -16.32 9.11 11.84
N ARG A 258 -16.26 9.35 10.53
CA ARG A 258 -16.13 10.67 9.93
C ARG A 258 -17.22 11.63 10.39
N ASN A 259 -18.47 11.18 10.34
CA ASN A 259 -19.63 12.01 10.70
C ASN A 259 -19.67 12.30 12.20
N HIS A 260 -19.40 11.30 13.05
CA HIS A 260 -19.37 11.48 14.49
C HIS A 260 -18.28 12.48 14.91
N VAL A 261 -17.07 12.33 14.41
CA VAL A 261 -15.95 13.23 14.72
C VAL A 261 -16.27 14.67 14.30
N LYS A 262 -16.83 14.88 13.11
CA LYS A 262 -17.24 16.21 12.64
C LYS A 262 -18.30 16.86 13.53
N GLN A 263 -19.16 16.06 14.17
CA GLN A 263 -20.27 16.56 14.99
C GLN A 263 -19.86 16.80 16.45
N THR A 264 -18.88 16.08 16.96
CA THR A 264 -18.57 16.04 18.40
C THR A 264 -17.23 16.63 18.78
N ILE A 265 -16.31 16.82 17.84
CA ILE A 265 -14.96 17.30 18.10
C ILE A 265 -14.65 18.50 17.19
N SER A 266 -14.38 19.66 17.79
CA SER A 266 -13.91 20.84 17.04
C SER A 266 -12.44 20.74 16.66
N ASP A 267 -11.96 21.61 15.78
CA ASP A 267 -10.57 21.76 15.42
C ASP A 267 -9.90 20.42 15.03
N VAL A 268 -10.53 19.74 14.10
CA VAL A 268 -10.10 18.45 13.55
C VAL A 268 -10.00 18.51 12.03
N ASP A 269 -8.87 18.07 11.50
CA ASP A 269 -8.72 17.77 10.07
C ASP A 269 -9.00 16.30 9.81
N ILE A 270 -9.77 16.03 8.76
CA ILE A 270 -10.06 14.67 8.27
C ILE A 270 -9.51 14.57 6.85
N ALA A 271 -8.45 13.81 6.70
CA ALA A 271 -7.75 13.68 5.41
C ALA A 271 -8.64 13.02 4.34
N GLY A 272 -8.62 13.59 3.15
CA GLY A 272 -9.37 13.13 1.99
C GLY A 272 -10.89 13.25 2.11
N ASN A 273 -11.57 13.06 0.99
CA ASN A 273 -13.04 13.01 0.96
C ASN A 273 -13.56 11.56 0.97
N ALA A 274 -14.83 11.38 1.36
CA ALA A 274 -15.44 10.05 1.53
C ALA A 274 -15.59 9.25 0.22
N GLU A 275 -15.56 9.92 -0.95
CA GLU A 275 -15.80 9.27 -2.24
C GLU A 275 -14.49 8.78 -2.89
N SER A 276 -13.37 9.44 -2.58
CA SER A 276 -12.06 9.14 -3.14
C SER A 276 -11.06 8.60 -2.12
N THR A 277 -11.55 7.87 -1.11
CA THR A 277 -10.70 7.17 -0.12
C THR A 277 -10.99 5.67 -0.09
N LEU A 278 -9.99 4.89 0.31
CA LEU A 278 -10.18 3.46 0.58
C LEU A 278 -11.25 3.25 1.66
N PRO A 279 -12.07 2.20 1.55
CA PRO A 279 -13.24 2.03 2.42
C PRO A 279 -12.90 1.72 3.89
N ASN A 280 -11.66 1.39 4.16
CA ASN A 280 -11.19 0.91 5.47
C ASN A 280 -10.22 1.87 6.18
N ILE A 281 -9.84 2.99 5.56
CA ILE A 281 -8.85 3.92 6.12
C ILE A 281 -9.48 5.29 6.38
N ILE A 282 -9.16 5.85 7.55
CA ILE A 282 -9.41 7.25 7.87
C ILE A 282 -8.24 7.80 8.69
N SER A 283 -7.78 9.00 8.35
CA SER A 283 -6.76 9.74 9.07
C SER A 283 -7.36 11.02 9.63
N LEU A 284 -7.16 11.23 10.92
CA LEU A 284 -7.74 12.30 11.73
C LEU A 284 -6.61 13.04 12.45
N SER A 285 -6.59 14.37 12.41
CA SER A 285 -5.60 15.19 13.12
C SER A 285 -6.32 16.21 13.99
N PHE A 286 -5.99 16.23 15.28
CA PHE A 286 -6.64 17.08 16.28
C PHE A 286 -5.70 18.19 16.73
N LEU A 287 -6.15 19.45 16.62
CA LEU A 287 -5.37 20.61 17.06
C LEU A 287 -5.10 20.54 18.57
N ASN A 288 -3.90 20.93 18.99
CA ASN A 288 -3.44 20.93 20.38
C ASN A 288 -3.47 19.55 21.07
N VAL A 289 -3.22 18.48 20.32
CA VAL A 289 -3.12 17.11 20.85
C VAL A 289 -1.76 16.52 20.43
N SER A 290 -1.11 15.77 21.30
CA SER A 290 0.04 14.94 20.95
C SER A 290 -0.42 13.61 20.35
N SER A 291 0.09 13.26 19.16
CA SER A 291 -0.20 11.96 18.51
C SER A 291 0.20 10.78 19.41
N GLU A 292 1.35 10.86 20.08
CA GLU A 292 1.85 9.80 20.96
C GLU A 292 0.94 9.59 22.16
N GLN A 293 0.53 10.68 22.81
CA GLN A 293 -0.39 10.61 23.95
C GLN A 293 -1.77 10.09 23.54
N LEU A 294 -2.24 10.47 22.35
CA LEU A 294 -3.52 9.99 21.82
C LEU A 294 -3.49 8.49 21.53
N VAL A 295 -2.46 8.00 20.84
CA VAL A 295 -2.28 6.57 20.57
C VAL A 295 -2.18 5.78 21.87
N ALA A 296 -1.36 6.23 22.83
CA ALA A 296 -1.23 5.57 24.13
C ALA A 296 -2.54 5.54 24.93
N ALA A 297 -3.31 6.64 24.92
CA ALA A 297 -4.60 6.69 25.61
C ALA A 297 -5.63 5.73 25.02
N LEU A 298 -5.64 5.61 23.68
CA LEU A 298 -6.51 4.68 22.97
C LEU A 298 -6.09 3.21 23.19
N GLU A 299 -4.80 2.94 23.26
CA GLU A 299 -4.28 1.60 23.52
C GLU A 299 -4.68 1.08 24.91
N ILE A 300 -4.67 1.95 25.94
CA ILE A 300 -5.17 1.64 27.28
C ILE A 300 -6.65 1.22 27.24
N GLU A 301 -7.47 1.83 26.37
CA GLU A 301 -8.88 1.51 26.16
C GLU A 301 -9.11 0.28 25.24
N GLY A 302 -8.02 -0.32 24.73
CA GLY A 302 -8.04 -1.52 23.88
C GLY A 302 -8.13 -1.22 22.37
N PHE A 303 -7.79 0.01 21.95
CA PHE A 303 -7.77 0.40 20.54
C PHE A 303 -6.33 0.68 20.07
N SER A 304 -5.71 -0.30 19.42
CA SER A 304 -4.41 -0.12 18.76
C SER A 304 -4.62 0.62 17.43
N VAL A 305 -4.37 1.92 17.43
CA VAL A 305 -4.40 2.78 16.25
C VAL A 305 -2.98 3.19 15.86
N ALA A 306 -2.75 3.53 14.60
CA ALA A 306 -1.47 4.08 14.16
C ALA A 306 -1.49 5.61 14.13
N SER A 307 -0.32 6.23 14.06
CA SER A 307 -0.16 7.65 13.74
C SER A 307 0.70 7.77 12.49
N GLY A 308 0.45 8.80 11.67
CA GLY A 308 1.25 9.07 10.46
C GLY A 308 2.73 9.35 10.74
N SER A 309 3.04 9.93 11.91
CA SER A 309 4.42 10.20 12.35
C SER A 309 5.07 9.02 13.09
N ALA A 310 4.29 8.06 13.60
CA ALA A 310 4.77 6.99 14.49
C ALA A 310 5.30 5.74 13.76
N CYS A 311 5.25 5.69 12.43
CA CYS A 311 5.73 4.52 11.68
C CYS A 311 7.26 4.40 11.59
N VAL A 312 8.02 5.39 12.12
CA VAL A 312 9.49 5.34 12.18
C VAL A 312 9.94 5.64 13.59
N ALA A 313 10.78 4.82 14.16
CA ALA A 313 11.30 4.95 15.54
C ALA A 313 12.12 6.24 15.82
N SER A 314 12.25 7.14 14.85
CA SER A 314 12.82 8.48 14.97
C SER A 314 11.75 9.58 14.97
N ALA A 315 10.62 9.36 15.59
CA ALA A 315 9.34 10.07 15.52
C ALA A 315 9.32 11.56 15.95
N LEU A 316 10.32 12.32 15.59
CA LEU A 316 10.34 13.77 15.75
C LEU A 316 9.93 14.55 14.49
N GLU A 317 9.77 13.86 13.34
CA GLU A 317 9.39 14.54 12.12
C GLU A 317 7.89 14.39 11.84
N PRO A 318 7.20 15.52 11.54
CA PRO A 318 5.80 15.49 11.14
C PRO A 318 5.57 14.68 9.86
N SER A 319 4.39 14.10 9.68
CA SER A 319 4.01 13.43 8.45
C SER A 319 4.21 14.34 7.22
N HIS A 320 5.07 13.93 6.29
CA HIS A 320 5.25 14.64 5.03
C HIS A 320 3.98 14.62 4.17
N VAL A 321 3.16 13.57 4.29
CA VAL A 321 1.88 13.42 3.57
C VAL A 321 0.89 14.49 4.01
N LEU A 322 0.64 14.59 5.32
CA LEU A 322 -0.27 15.60 5.86
C LEU A 322 0.25 17.02 5.61
N LYS A 323 1.57 17.23 5.71
CA LYS A 323 2.21 18.50 5.36
C LYS A 323 2.01 18.86 3.88
N ALA A 324 2.17 17.91 2.96
CA ALA A 324 1.94 18.12 1.54
C ALA A 324 0.47 18.47 1.23
N MET A 325 -0.47 17.94 2.00
CA MET A 325 -1.90 18.25 1.91
C MET A 325 -2.27 19.58 2.60
N GLY A 326 -1.36 20.21 3.35
CA GLY A 326 -1.68 21.43 4.12
C GLY A 326 -2.56 21.19 5.34
N LEU A 327 -2.58 19.96 5.87
CA LEU A 327 -3.35 19.55 7.03
C LEU A 327 -2.52 19.61 8.32
N LEU A 328 -3.21 19.54 9.47
CA LEU A 328 -2.56 19.41 10.78
C LEU A 328 -1.67 18.17 10.80
N THR A 329 -0.41 18.36 11.16
CA THR A 329 0.61 17.29 11.21
C THR A 329 0.81 16.72 12.61
N HIS A 330 0.23 17.35 13.63
CA HIS A 330 0.23 16.91 15.02
C HIS A 330 -1.15 16.38 15.41
N GLY A 331 -1.22 15.62 16.50
CA GLY A 331 -2.48 15.03 16.97
C GLY A 331 -3.08 14.03 15.98
N ASN A 332 -2.26 13.46 15.12
CA ASN A 332 -2.74 12.53 14.11
C ASN A 332 -2.97 11.13 14.69
N MET A 333 -4.10 10.55 14.31
CA MET A 333 -4.33 9.11 14.38
C MET A 333 -4.89 8.58 13.06
N ARG A 334 -4.44 7.39 12.69
CA ARG A 334 -4.95 6.64 11.54
C ARG A 334 -5.65 5.39 12.02
N ILE A 335 -6.86 5.19 11.53
CA ILE A 335 -7.61 3.95 11.69
C ILE A 335 -7.60 3.23 10.35
N ASN A 336 -7.14 1.98 10.35
CA ASN A 336 -7.22 1.08 9.21
C ASN A 336 -7.96 -0.18 9.66
N LEU A 337 -9.25 -0.25 9.34
CA LEU A 337 -10.15 -1.30 9.80
C LEU A 337 -9.89 -2.63 9.11
N ASN A 338 -9.81 -3.69 9.89
CA ASN A 338 -9.87 -5.05 9.37
C ASN A 338 -11.33 -5.48 9.10
N HIS A 339 -11.51 -6.48 8.25
CA HIS A 339 -12.83 -7.00 7.91
C HIS A 339 -13.57 -7.69 9.09
N ASP A 340 -12.88 -8.08 10.16
CA ASP A 340 -13.46 -8.71 11.35
C ASP A 340 -13.89 -7.71 12.46
N VAL A 341 -13.65 -6.41 12.27
CA VAL A 341 -14.07 -5.36 13.21
C VAL A 341 -15.59 -5.36 13.36
N GLN A 342 -16.06 -5.36 14.61
CA GLN A 342 -17.48 -5.38 14.94
C GLN A 342 -18.04 -3.95 15.14
N ASP A 343 -19.32 -3.75 14.80
CA ASP A 343 -20.01 -2.47 14.94
C ASP A 343 -19.99 -1.92 16.39
N GLY A 344 -20.08 -2.81 17.37
CA GLY A 344 -19.99 -2.46 18.80
C GLY A 344 -18.64 -1.88 19.21
N GLU A 345 -17.54 -2.36 18.58
CA GLU A 345 -16.19 -1.84 18.83
C GLU A 345 -16.07 -0.38 18.34
N ILE A 346 -16.59 -0.09 17.14
CA ILE A 346 -16.63 1.29 16.63
C ILE A 346 -17.52 2.18 17.49
N THR A 347 -18.68 1.67 17.95
CA THR A 347 -19.55 2.41 18.87
C THR A 347 -18.82 2.78 20.17
N LYS A 348 -18.03 1.84 20.75
CA LYS A 348 -17.24 2.10 21.95
C LYS A 348 -16.15 3.15 21.67
N LEU A 349 -15.42 3.03 20.56
CA LEU A 349 -14.41 4.01 20.16
C LEU A 349 -14.99 5.42 20.08
N LEU A 350 -16.11 5.58 19.38
CA LEU A 350 -16.76 6.87 19.20
C LEU A 350 -17.29 7.48 20.49
N ALA A 351 -17.75 6.67 21.44
CA ALA A 351 -18.16 7.14 22.76
C ALA A 351 -16.99 7.65 23.61
N LEU A 352 -15.80 7.08 23.46
CA LEU A 352 -14.61 7.42 24.26
C LEU A 352 -13.83 8.61 23.67
N LEU A 353 -13.77 8.71 22.34
CA LEU A 353 -12.86 9.61 21.66
C LEU A 353 -13.00 11.09 22.03
N PRO A 354 -14.22 11.70 22.13
CA PRO A 354 -14.37 13.12 22.51
C PRO A 354 -13.80 13.42 23.91
N GLY A 355 -14.03 12.52 24.87
CA GLY A 355 -13.51 12.67 26.24
C GLY A 355 -11.98 12.57 26.32
N ILE A 356 -11.38 11.66 25.55
CA ILE A 356 -9.92 11.53 25.44
C ILE A 356 -9.33 12.80 24.84
N ILE A 357 -9.87 13.30 23.74
CA ILE A 357 -9.39 14.52 23.07
C ILE A 357 -9.48 15.73 24.00
N SER A 358 -10.63 15.92 24.69
CA SER A 358 -10.80 17.02 25.66
C SER A 358 -9.73 16.99 26.73
N LYS A 359 -9.52 15.82 27.35
CA LYS A 359 -8.52 15.65 28.42
C LYS A 359 -7.08 15.91 27.94
N LEU A 360 -6.74 15.52 26.69
CA LEU A 360 -5.41 15.74 26.15
C LEU A 360 -5.14 17.20 25.77
N ARG A 361 -6.19 17.98 25.50
CA ARG A 361 -6.09 19.43 25.24
C ARG A 361 -5.94 20.28 26.50
N GLU A 362 -6.32 19.75 27.65
CA GLU A 362 -6.21 20.43 28.94
C GLU A 362 -4.80 20.31 29.57
N ASN A 363 -3.98 19.38 29.08
CA ASN A 363 -2.61 19.13 29.55
C ASN A 363 -1.58 19.78 28.62
#